data_60ecacc3b8b8dbe542bda083622f76a7
#
_entry.id   60ecacc3b8b8dbe542bda083622f76a7
#
_cell.length_a   1.000
_cell.length_b   1.000
_cell.length_c   1.000
_cell.angle_alpha   90.00
_cell.angle_beta   90.00
_cell.angle_gamma   90.00
#
_symmetry.space_group_name_H-M   'P 1'
#
loop_
_entity.id
_entity.type
_entity.pdbx_description
1 polymer ?
#
loop_
_entity_poly.entity_id
_entity_poly.type
_entity_poly.pdbx_seq_one_letter_code
_entity_poly.pdbx_strand_id
1 'polypeptide(L)'
;NMGEYIVNSYVGNGWVVNFADATAKERVDEDLIFRYGKAVKSSIMTRFAVHIKQLSTLDTAPSGDIFRLFQTLLYQKELEKVDGLYETSVYSWYPKTEFCYMSNKNGFFVAAKGGYNKESHNHNDVGTFSLYQNTTPIFLDVGVGTYTRKTFSPERYSIWTMQSDYHNLPAINGISQCFG
;
A
#
# COMPACT_ATOMS: atom_id res chain seq x y z
N ASN A 1 2.46 -13.55 7.80
CA ASN A 1 3.08 -12.55 8.66
C ASN A 1 2.47 -11.16 8.38
N MET A 2 2.10 -10.43 9.43
CA MET A 2 1.46 -9.10 9.29
C MET A 2 2.37 -8.10 8.54
N GLY A 3 3.68 -8.14 8.74
CA GLY A 3 4.62 -7.28 8.03
C GLY A 3 4.75 -7.55 6.54
N GLU A 4 4.46 -8.75 6.08
CA GLU A 4 4.50 -9.10 4.65
C GLU A 4 3.36 -8.47 3.84
N TYR A 5 2.35 -7.93 4.51
CA TYR A 5 1.32 -7.12 3.88
C TYR A 5 1.92 -5.96 3.08
N ILE A 6 2.94 -5.27 3.63
CA ILE A 6 3.62 -4.16 2.95
C ILE A 6 4.29 -4.64 1.65
N VAL A 7 4.93 -5.82 1.68
CA VAL A 7 5.57 -6.40 0.49
C VAL A 7 4.53 -6.71 -0.59
N ASN A 8 3.41 -7.31 -0.18
CA ASN A 8 2.35 -7.73 -1.10
C ASN A 8 1.51 -6.55 -1.64
N SER A 9 1.47 -5.41 -0.95
CA SER A 9 0.78 -4.19 -1.41
C SER A 9 1.65 -3.30 -2.31
N TYR A 10 2.94 -3.59 -2.43
CA TYR A 10 3.85 -2.86 -3.32
C TYR A 10 3.73 -3.38 -4.75
N VAL A 11 3.36 -2.49 -5.67
CA VAL A 11 3.17 -2.81 -7.09
C VAL A 11 4.46 -2.69 -7.89
N GLY A 12 5.30 -1.71 -7.54
CA GLY A 12 6.56 -1.40 -8.22
C GLY A 12 6.67 0.07 -8.61
N ASN A 13 7.89 0.56 -8.86
CA ASN A 13 8.16 1.95 -9.25
C ASN A 13 7.54 3.00 -8.30
N GLY A 14 7.51 2.69 -7.00
CA GLY A 14 6.91 3.56 -5.99
C GLY A 14 5.38 3.49 -5.91
N TRP A 15 4.71 2.72 -6.77
CA TRP A 15 3.28 2.49 -6.66
C TRP A 15 2.96 1.48 -5.56
N VAL A 16 1.99 1.82 -4.76
CA VAL A 16 1.41 0.97 -3.71
C VAL A 16 -0.11 0.93 -3.85
N VAL A 17 -0.73 -0.10 -3.32
CA VAL A 17 -2.19 -0.17 -3.25
C VAL A 17 -2.69 0.94 -2.32
N ASN A 18 -3.59 1.80 -2.82
CA ASN A 18 -4.02 3.04 -2.17
C ASN A 18 -5.50 3.05 -1.78
N PHE A 19 -6.01 1.96 -1.23
CA PHE A 19 -7.39 1.98 -0.72
C PHE A 19 -7.56 2.94 0.46
N ALA A 20 -8.76 3.53 0.57
CA ALA A 20 -9.14 4.48 1.60
C ALA A 20 -8.19 5.70 1.64
N ASP A 21 -7.70 6.08 2.83
CA ASP A 21 -6.83 7.26 2.99
C ASP A 21 -5.37 7.01 2.56
N ALA A 22 -5.03 5.86 1.97
CA ALA A 22 -3.66 5.58 1.55
C ALA A 22 -3.26 6.37 0.30
N THR A 23 -1.99 6.74 0.22
CA THR A 23 -1.41 7.39 -0.96
C THR A 23 -1.10 6.37 -2.05
N ALA A 24 -1.23 6.74 -3.32
CA ALA A 24 -0.95 5.85 -4.45
C ALA A 24 0.55 5.66 -4.72
N LYS A 25 1.36 6.65 -4.35
CA LYS A 25 2.82 6.58 -4.41
C LYS A 25 3.40 6.91 -3.05
N GLU A 26 4.23 6.01 -2.56
CA GLU A 26 4.85 6.16 -1.26
C GLU A 26 6.31 5.76 -1.32
N ARG A 27 7.12 6.47 -0.56
CA ARG A 27 8.47 6.03 -0.26
C ARG A 27 8.41 4.99 0.85
N VAL A 28 8.82 3.80 0.51
CA VAL A 28 8.94 2.71 1.47
C VAL A 28 10.21 2.91 2.31
N ASP A 29 10.08 2.90 3.64
CA ASP A 29 11.21 2.96 4.56
C ASP A 29 11.91 1.60 4.61
N GLU A 30 12.93 1.44 3.79
CA GLU A 30 13.67 0.19 3.62
C GLU A 30 14.35 -0.27 4.92
N ASP A 31 14.84 0.66 5.72
CA ASP A 31 15.54 0.33 6.96
C ASP A 31 14.59 -0.19 8.02
N LEU A 32 13.42 0.41 8.13
CA LEU A 32 12.38 -0.06 9.04
C LEU A 32 11.92 -1.48 8.66
N ILE A 33 11.67 -1.71 7.37
CA ILE A 33 11.25 -3.03 6.88
C ILE A 33 12.33 -4.07 7.07
N PHE A 34 13.59 -3.73 6.82
CA PHE A 34 14.72 -4.64 7.04
C PHE A 34 14.82 -5.08 8.49
N ARG A 35 14.82 -4.12 9.42
CA ARG A 35 14.92 -4.40 10.87
C ARG A 35 13.74 -5.22 11.37
N TYR A 36 12.54 -4.84 10.97
CA TYR A 36 11.35 -5.60 11.34
C TYR A 36 11.38 -7.01 10.73
N GLY A 37 11.75 -7.14 9.46
CA GLY A 37 11.93 -8.42 8.78
C GLY A 37 12.90 -9.34 9.51
N LYS A 38 14.04 -8.81 9.98
CA LYS A 38 14.98 -9.56 10.82
C LYS A 38 14.36 -10.00 12.15
N ALA A 39 13.69 -9.08 12.85
CA ALA A 39 13.06 -9.37 14.14
C ALA A 39 12.01 -10.49 14.05
N VAL A 40 11.23 -10.52 12.97
CA VAL A 40 10.19 -11.54 12.73
C VAL A 40 10.68 -12.72 11.87
N LYS A 41 11.98 -12.76 11.52
CA LYS A 41 12.61 -13.79 10.70
C LYS A 41 11.95 -13.99 9.33
N SER A 42 11.51 -12.91 8.70
CA SER A 42 10.95 -12.92 7.35
C SER A 42 12.00 -12.58 6.30
N SER A 43 12.43 -13.58 5.54
CA SER A 43 13.40 -13.40 4.46
C SER A 43 12.83 -12.56 3.31
N ILE A 44 11.53 -12.66 3.03
CA ILE A 44 10.89 -11.86 1.98
C ILE A 44 10.94 -10.36 2.33
N MET A 45 10.73 -9.99 3.58
CA MET A 45 10.82 -8.58 4.01
C MET A 45 12.24 -8.05 3.94
N THR A 46 13.24 -8.83 4.36
CA THR A 46 14.64 -8.39 4.30
C THR A 46 15.12 -8.22 2.86
N ARG A 47 14.77 -9.14 1.96
CA ARG A 47 15.09 -9.03 0.53
C ARG A 47 14.33 -7.89 -0.16
N PHE A 48 13.08 -7.71 0.18
CA PHE A 48 12.29 -6.57 -0.32
C PHE A 48 12.91 -5.22 0.08
N ALA A 49 13.35 -5.09 1.33
CA ALA A 49 14.02 -3.88 1.80
C ALA A 49 15.30 -3.59 0.98
N VAL A 50 16.10 -4.62 0.68
CA VAL A 50 17.29 -4.48 -0.18
C VAL A 50 16.90 -4.08 -1.61
N HIS A 51 15.85 -4.68 -2.16
CA HIS A 51 15.32 -4.30 -3.47
C HIS A 51 14.92 -2.82 -3.53
N ILE A 52 14.17 -2.35 -2.53
CA ILE A 52 13.78 -0.93 -2.44
C ILE A 52 15.01 -0.04 -2.34
N LYS A 53 16.02 -0.42 -1.54
CA LYS A 53 17.28 0.32 -1.44
C LYS A 53 18.00 0.44 -2.77
N GLN A 54 18.03 -0.62 -3.57
CA GLN A 54 18.65 -0.62 -4.90
C GLN A 54 17.93 0.29 -5.91
N LEU A 55 16.61 0.47 -5.75
CA LEU A 55 15.80 1.38 -6.57
C LEU A 55 15.93 2.86 -6.12
N SER A 56 16.34 3.09 -4.88
CA SER A 56 16.51 4.43 -4.33
C SER A 56 17.76 5.05 -4.91
N THR A 57 17.63 6.16 -5.64
CA THR A 57 18.77 7.02 -5.96
C THR A 57 19.25 7.71 -4.69
N LEU A 58 20.55 7.96 -4.58
CA LEU A 58 21.22 8.59 -3.42
C LEU A 58 20.62 9.93 -2.95
N ASP A 59 19.79 10.56 -3.77
CA ASP A 59 19.11 11.85 -3.50
C ASP A 59 17.93 11.76 -2.52
N THR A 60 17.56 10.58 -2.09
CA THR A 60 16.48 10.45 -1.12
C THR A 60 17.06 10.58 0.29
N ALA A 61 17.20 11.80 0.79
CA ALA A 61 17.55 12.05 2.18
C ALA A 61 16.60 11.26 3.11
N PRO A 62 17.14 10.55 4.11
CA PRO A 62 16.30 9.93 5.13
C PRO A 62 15.40 11.00 5.74
N SER A 63 14.22 10.60 6.20
CA SER A 63 13.32 11.48 6.94
C SER A 63 14.14 12.33 7.93
N GLY A 64 13.84 13.62 8.08
CA GLY A 64 14.62 14.55 8.91
C GLY A 64 14.73 14.20 10.40
N ASP A 65 14.51 12.95 10.73
CA ASP A 65 14.66 12.36 12.05
C ASP A 65 16.09 11.78 12.21
N ILE A 66 16.90 12.43 13.00
CA ILE A 66 18.28 12.05 13.30
C ILE A 66 18.39 10.63 13.89
N PHE A 67 17.40 10.18 14.65
CA PHE A 67 17.39 8.84 15.22
C PHE A 67 17.24 7.76 14.12
N ARG A 68 16.38 8.01 13.14
CA ARG A 68 16.25 7.13 11.97
C ARG A 68 17.51 7.12 11.13
N LEU A 69 18.16 8.27 10.94
CA LEU A 69 19.44 8.34 10.23
C LEU A 69 20.52 7.46 10.88
N PHE A 70 20.67 7.53 12.19
CA PHE A 70 21.61 6.65 12.89
C PHE A 70 21.25 5.17 12.74
N GLN A 71 19.99 4.83 12.75
CA GLN A 71 19.56 3.46 12.54
C GLN A 71 19.88 2.97 11.12
N THR A 72 19.68 3.81 10.11
CA THR A 72 20.08 3.54 8.72
C THR A 72 21.56 3.21 8.63
N LEU A 73 22.41 4.04 9.21
CA LEU A 73 23.87 3.84 9.21
C LEU A 73 24.30 2.53 9.91
N LEU A 74 23.65 2.17 11.02
CA LEU A 74 23.94 0.94 11.76
C LEU A 74 23.62 -0.33 10.97
N TYR A 75 22.55 -0.32 10.17
CA TYR A 75 22.09 -1.50 9.43
C TYR A 75 22.60 -1.58 7.98
N GLN A 76 23.22 -0.52 7.47
CA GLN A 76 23.70 -0.48 6.10
C GLN A 76 24.60 -1.66 5.71
N LYS A 77 25.59 -1.98 6.58
CA LYS A 77 26.49 -3.12 6.35
C LYS A 77 25.80 -4.49 6.36
N GLU A 78 24.67 -4.59 7.03
CA GLU A 78 23.88 -5.83 7.06
C GLU A 78 22.99 -5.95 5.84
N LEU A 79 22.40 -4.85 5.39
CA LEU A 79 21.65 -4.76 4.14
C LEU A 79 22.50 -5.20 2.93
N GLU A 80 23.76 -4.79 2.87
CA GLU A 80 24.71 -5.14 1.78
C GLU A 80 25.01 -6.64 1.66
N LYS A 81 24.74 -7.42 2.72
CA LYS A 81 24.98 -8.88 2.73
C LYS A 81 23.79 -9.70 2.25
N VAL A 82 22.65 -9.09 2.02
CA VAL A 82 21.41 -9.74 1.60
C VAL A 82 21.15 -9.43 0.12
N ASP A 83 20.79 -10.43 -0.67
CA ASP A 83 20.36 -10.19 -2.05
C ASP A 83 18.96 -9.55 -2.07
N GLY A 84 18.71 -8.70 -3.10
CA GLY A 84 17.43 -8.01 -3.30
C GLY A 84 16.42 -8.81 -4.12
N LEU A 85 16.69 -10.07 -4.38
CA LEU A 85 15.77 -10.92 -5.15
C LEU A 85 14.66 -11.41 -4.22
N TYR A 86 13.45 -10.98 -4.48
CA TYR A 86 12.26 -11.44 -3.77
C TYR A 86 11.14 -11.76 -4.75
N GLU A 87 10.30 -12.68 -4.37
CA GLU A 87 9.10 -13.02 -5.12
C GLU A 87 7.89 -12.71 -4.26
N THR A 88 6.94 -11.99 -4.84
CA THR A 88 5.64 -11.78 -4.22
C THR A 88 4.76 -13.00 -4.42
N SER A 89 3.83 -13.22 -3.51
CA SER A 89 2.80 -14.23 -3.71
C SER A 89 1.94 -13.89 -4.93
N VAL A 90 1.70 -14.89 -5.78
CA VAL A 90 0.77 -14.76 -6.93
C VAL A 90 -0.65 -14.43 -6.46
N TYR A 91 -0.99 -14.86 -5.25
CA TYR A 91 -2.29 -14.62 -4.62
C TYR A 91 -2.09 -14.43 -3.11
N SER A 92 -2.67 -13.37 -2.58
CA SER A 92 -2.71 -13.08 -1.15
C SER A 92 -4.13 -12.69 -0.74
N TRP A 93 -4.68 -13.36 0.26
CA TRP A 93 -5.97 -13.04 0.85
C TRP A 93 -5.82 -12.74 2.34
N TYR A 94 -6.39 -11.64 2.77
CA TYR A 94 -6.38 -11.17 4.15
C TYR A 94 -7.80 -11.21 4.72
N PRO A 95 -8.22 -12.33 5.33
CA PRO A 95 -9.64 -12.58 5.64
C PRO A 95 -10.23 -11.64 6.69
N LYS A 96 -9.41 -10.95 7.47
CA LYS A 96 -9.90 -10.00 8.50
C LYS A 96 -10.15 -8.59 7.94
N THR A 97 -9.44 -8.21 6.92
CA THR A 97 -9.58 -6.92 6.24
C THR A 97 -10.27 -7.07 4.89
N GLU A 98 -10.47 -8.33 4.47
CA GLU A 98 -11.04 -8.69 3.17
C GLU A 98 -10.30 -8.04 1.99
N PHE A 99 -8.96 -7.94 2.10
CA PHE A 99 -8.12 -7.48 1.01
C PHE A 99 -7.58 -8.68 0.23
N CYS A 100 -7.56 -8.52 -1.08
CA CYS A 100 -7.07 -9.52 -2.02
C CYS A 100 -6.04 -8.88 -2.95
N TYR A 101 -4.89 -9.52 -3.11
CA TYR A 101 -3.88 -9.15 -4.11
C TYR A 101 -3.61 -10.32 -5.01
N MET A 102 -3.54 -10.06 -6.31
CA MET A 102 -3.27 -11.07 -7.33
C MET A 102 -2.27 -10.51 -8.34
N SER A 103 -1.30 -11.33 -8.73
CA SER A 103 -0.35 -10.98 -9.78
C SER A 103 -0.17 -12.14 -10.75
N ASN A 104 0.38 -11.88 -11.94
CA ASN A 104 0.73 -12.92 -12.89
C ASN A 104 2.03 -12.61 -13.62
N LYS A 105 2.56 -13.61 -14.33
CA LYS A 105 3.82 -13.46 -15.09
C LYS A 105 3.74 -12.51 -16.28
N ASN A 106 2.53 -12.11 -16.70
CA ASN A 106 2.32 -11.15 -17.79
C ASN A 106 2.32 -9.69 -17.29
N GLY A 107 2.72 -9.47 -16.03
CA GLY A 107 2.85 -8.15 -15.44
C GLY A 107 1.54 -7.53 -14.93
N PHE A 108 0.42 -8.30 -14.91
CA PHE A 108 -0.80 -7.82 -14.29
C PHE A 108 -0.73 -7.94 -12.78
N PHE A 109 -1.19 -6.88 -12.10
CA PHE A 109 -1.41 -6.85 -10.67
C PHE A 109 -2.82 -6.29 -10.40
N VAL A 110 -3.60 -7.00 -9.61
CA VAL A 110 -4.95 -6.61 -9.18
C VAL A 110 -4.97 -6.56 -7.67
N ALA A 111 -5.52 -5.49 -7.13
CA ALA A 111 -5.91 -5.38 -5.74
C ALA A 111 -7.41 -5.20 -5.64
N ALA A 112 -8.07 -5.87 -4.70
CA ALA A 112 -9.49 -5.69 -4.42
C ALA A 112 -9.72 -5.61 -2.92
N LYS A 113 -10.72 -4.82 -2.52
CA LYS A 113 -11.09 -4.56 -1.13
C LYS A 113 -12.54 -4.97 -0.88
N GLY A 114 -12.76 -5.79 0.14
CA GLY A 114 -14.06 -6.02 0.77
C GLY A 114 -14.24 -5.14 2.01
N GLY A 115 -14.63 -5.76 3.13
CA GLY A 115 -14.82 -5.06 4.41
C GLY A 115 -16.20 -4.42 4.55
N TYR A 116 -16.30 -3.34 5.29
CA TYR A 116 -17.55 -2.64 5.55
C TYR A 116 -17.33 -1.12 5.72
N ASN A 117 -18.40 -0.33 5.51
CA ASN A 117 -18.33 1.13 5.47
C ASN A 117 -18.27 1.80 6.87
N LYS A 118 -17.72 1.15 7.88
CA LYS A 118 -17.51 1.70 9.25
C LYS A 118 -16.09 1.42 9.77
N GLU A 119 -15.17 1.15 8.88
CA GLU A 119 -13.76 0.99 9.25
C GLU A 119 -13.12 2.35 9.53
N SER A 120 -12.03 2.35 10.29
CA SER A 120 -11.25 3.57 10.51
C SER A 120 -10.63 4.04 9.19
N HIS A 121 -10.64 5.35 8.94
CA HIS A 121 -10.13 5.97 7.72
C HIS A 121 -10.80 5.49 6.42
N ASN A 122 -12.02 4.92 6.46
CA ASN A 122 -12.62 4.36 5.29
C ASN A 122 -13.26 5.41 4.37
N HIS A 123 -13.48 5.00 3.13
CA HIS A 123 -14.39 5.59 2.14
C HIS A 123 -15.59 4.65 1.96
N ASN A 124 -16.62 5.07 1.27
CA ASN A 124 -17.69 4.19 0.82
C ASN A 124 -17.24 3.42 -0.43
N ASP A 125 -16.28 2.50 -0.24
CA ASP A 125 -15.49 1.89 -1.31
C ASP A 125 -15.45 0.35 -1.21
N VAL A 126 -16.41 -0.27 -0.52
CA VAL A 126 -16.53 -1.72 -0.42
C VAL A 126 -16.75 -2.33 -1.81
N GLY A 127 -15.87 -3.25 -2.22
CA GLY A 127 -15.86 -3.84 -3.55
C GLY A 127 -14.99 -3.10 -4.57
N THR A 128 -14.26 -2.06 -4.16
CA THR A 128 -13.34 -1.35 -5.07
C THR A 128 -12.17 -2.23 -5.46
N PHE A 129 -11.60 -1.95 -6.63
CA PHE A 129 -10.39 -2.61 -7.12
C PHE A 129 -9.43 -1.62 -7.78
N SER A 130 -8.16 -2.00 -7.82
CA SER A 130 -7.13 -1.35 -8.61
C SER A 130 -6.49 -2.36 -9.56
N LEU A 131 -6.13 -1.94 -10.76
CA LEU A 131 -5.50 -2.77 -11.78
C LEU A 131 -4.26 -2.07 -12.33
N TYR A 132 -3.18 -2.82 -12.39
CA TYR A 132 -1.91 -2.35 -12.96
C TYR A 132 -1.40 -3.35 -14.00
N GLN A 133 -0.66 -2.84 -14.97
CA GLN A 133 0.11 -3.64 -15.93
C GLN A 133 1.54 -3.11 -16.02
N ASN A 134 2.52 -3.99 -15.80
CA ASN A 134 3.94 -3.63 -15.79
C ASN A 134 4.21 -2.39 -14.92
N THR A 135 3.62 -2.39 -13.71
CA THR A 135 3.68 -1.29 -12.73
C THR A 135 2.99 0.02 -13.17
N THR A 136 2.36 0.06 -14.33
CA THR A 136 1.57 1.21 -14.79
C THR A 136 0.12 1.04 -14.34
N PRO A 137 -0.47 2.00 -13.63
CA PRO A 137 -1.87 1.93 -13.23
C PRO A 137 -2.79 2.05 -14.45
N ILE A 138 -3.75 1.13 -14.57
CA ILE A 138 -4.85 1.16 -15.55
C ILE A 138 -6.11 1.67 -14.86
N PHE A 139 -6.44 1.11 -13.69
CA PHE A 139 -7.47 1.59 -12.79
C PHE A 139 -6.84 1.84 -11.44
N LEU A 140 -6.86 3.08 -11.01
CA LEU A 140 -6.33 3.53 -9.73
C LEU A 140 -7.48 4.01 -8.85
N ASP A 141 -7.41 3.76 -7.56
CA ASP A 141 -8.34 4.36 -6.61
C ASP A 141 -8.15 5.87 -6.54
N VAL A 142 -9.24 6.62 -6.34
CA VAL A 142 -9.20 8.09 -6.32
C VAL A 142 -8.42 8.65 -5.13
N GLY A 143 -8.29 7.85 -4.07
CA GLY A 143 -7.61 8.25 -2.85
C GLY A 143 -8.34 9.32 -2.03
N VAL A 144 -7.69 9.84 -1.01
CA VAL A 144 -8.32 10.75 -0.04
C VAL A 144 -8.33 12.23 -0.50
N GLY A 145 -7.43 12.61 -1.38
CA GLY A 145 -7.18 14.02 -1.70
C GLY A 145 -6.50 14.77 -0.55
N THR A 146 -6.84 16.05 -0.36
CA THR A 146 -6.28 16.88 0.71
C THR A 146 -7.13 16.79 1.97
N TYR A 147 -6.51 16.51 3.11
CA TYR A 147 -7.17 16.55 4.40
C TYR A 147 -7.64 17.96 4.74
N THR A 148 -8.89 18.07 5.15
CA THR A 148 -9.51 19.30 5.61
C THR A 148 -10.20 19.06 6.95
N ARG A 149 -10.68 20.11 7.60
CA ARG A 149 -11.53 20.01 8.81
C ARG A 149 -12.74 19.10 8.56
N LYS A 150 -13.30 19.12 7.36
CA LYS A 150 -14.45 18.32 6.95
C LYS A 150 -14.13 16.82 6.95
N THR A 151 -12.91 16.42 6.59
CA THR A 151 -12.44 15.03 6.56
C THR A 151 -12.63 14.32 7.92
N PHE A 152 -12.54 15.06 9.02
CA PHE A 152 -12.65 14.54 10.38
C PHE A 152 -13.98 14.91 11.06
N SER A 153 -15.02 15.20 10.29
CA SER A 153 -16.33 15.58 10.78
C SER A 153 -17.41 14.60 10.30
N PRO A 154 -18.65 14.66 10.84
CA PRO A 154 -19.78 13.90 10.31
C PRO A 154 -20.07 14.17 8.82
N GLU A 155 -19.56 15.27 8.27
CA GLU A 155 -19.69 15.62 6.86
C GLU A 155 -18.66 14.96 5.96
N ARG A 156 -17.80 14.07 6.48
CA ARG A 156 -16.76 13.36 5.70
C ARG A 156 -17.29 12.80 4.37
N TYR A 157 -18.41 12.12 4.41
CA TYR A 157 -18.97 11.45 3.25
C TYR A 157 -19.74 12.38 2.28
N SER A 158 -19.71 13.70 2.51
CA SER A 158 -20.09 14.69 1.49
C SER A 158 -18.88 15.14 0.63
N ILE A 159 -17.68 14.69 0.96
CA ILE A 159 -16.48 14.86 0.12
C ILE A 159 -16.57 13.82 -1.01
N TRP A 160 -16.44 14.25 -2.26
CA TRP A 160 -16.62 13.39 -3.41
C TRP A 160 -15.70 12.16 -3.42
N THR A 161 -14.43 12.30 -3.00
CA THR A 161 -13.47 11.19 -2.91
C THR A 161 -13.83 10.14 -1.85
N MET A 162 -14.81 10.40 -1.00
CA MET A 162 -15.29 9.47 0.01
C MET A 162 -16.54 8.71 -0.43
N GLN A 163 -17.08 9.01 -1.62
CA GLN A 163 -18.35 8.50 -2.10
C GLN A 163 -18.13 7.34 -3.10
N SER A 164 -18.95 6.32 -3.01
CA SER A 164 -18.87 5.11 -3.86
C SER A 164 -18.91 5.39 -5.36
N ASP A 165 -19.58 6.46 -5.78
CA ASP A 165 -19.75 6.81 -7.18
C ASP A 165 -18.45 7.17 -7.90
N TYR A 166 -17.38 7.41 -7.14
CA TYR A 166 -16.07 7.82 -7.66
C TYR A 166 -14.98 6.74 -7.46
N HIS A 167 -15.34 5.58 -6.91
CA HIS A 167 -14.45 4.44 -6.77
C HIS A 167 -14.67 3.39 -7.88
N ASN A 168 -13.69 2.51 -8.07
CA ASN A 168 -13.73 1.45 -9.08
C ASN A 168 -14.57 0.25 -8.55
N LEU A 169 -15.87 0.41 -8.47
CA LEU A 169 -16.78 -0.60 -7.96
C LEU A 169 -18.09 -0.64 -8.79
N PRO A 170 -18.82 -1.74 -8.75
CA PRO A 170 -20.08 -1.85 -9.49
C PRO A 170 -21.18 -0.97 -8.87
N ALA A 171 -21.87 -0.20 -9.71
CA ALA A 171 -23.11 0.46 -9.32
C ALA A 171 -24.24 -0.58 -9.31
N ILE A 172 -24.90 -0.76 -8.17
CA ILE A 172 -26.00 -1.71 -8.01
C ILE A 172 -27.30 -0.93 -7.93
N ASN A 173 -28.19 -1.14 -8.92
CA ASN A 173 -29.49 -0.45 -9.01
C ASN A 173 -29.42 1.09 -9.00
N GLY A 174 -28.26 1.68 -9.32
CA GLY A 174 -28.06 3.13 -9.29
C GLY A 174 -28.07 3.72 -7.87
N ILE A 175 -27.82 2.90 -6.86
CA ILE A 175 -27.80 3.32 -5.45
C ILE A 175 -26.35 3.39 -4.99
N SER A 176 -25.95 4.53 -4.44
CA SER A 176 -24.64 4.72 -3.79
C SER A 176 -24.57 4.00 -2.44
N GLN A 177 -23.38 3.58 -2.05
CA GLN A 177 -23.19 2.96 -0.73
C GLN A 177 -23.46 3.96 0.40
N CYS A 178 -24.15 3.50 1.42
CA CYS A 178 -24.32 4.25 2.65
C CYS A 178 -23.06 4.14 3.53
N PHE A 179 -22.78 5.21 4.26
CA PHE A 179 -21.81 5.12 5.36
C PHE A 179 -22.39 4.27 6.50
N GLY A 180 -21.55 3.47 7.16
CA GLY A 180 -21.92 2.57 8.24
C GLY A 180 -21.98 3.24 9.62
#